data_a265d6d4886be974efb3cf26d88bf1ff
#
_entry.id   a265d6d4886be974efb3cf26d88bf1ff
#
_cell.length_a   1.000
_cell.length_b   1.000
_cell.length_c   1.000
_cell.angle_alpha   90.00
_cell.angle_beta   90.00
_cell.angle_gamma   90.00
#
_symmetry.space_group_name_H-M   'P 1'
#
loop_
_entity.id
_entity.type
_entity.pdbx_description
1 polymer ?
#
loop_
_entity_poly.entity_id
_entity_poly.type
_entity_poly.pdbx_seq_one_letter_code
_entity_poly.pdbx_strand_id
1 'polypeptide(L)'
;MLGGMQKHHKDALQRLRVTLLHDMIIEELVEHLVSSGILTPIMHSTIMAHRSEYKQNVTLLTQLPKRGPRAFSEFCNALHATGQRHLAEQLEEEAQQQQMESVTPEAYKMHSCPRGRALIISNVAFETQDLDHRYGGEVDVASLEKLFSSLGFQVEVRRNLNAQNMMSQLGAFSALPAHSALDSCVVAVLSHGLDGAVYGTDGKLVQLQDVFTAMDNAHCPQLQNKPKMFFIQACRGEEADRGVDQRDGREQSASPGCEQSDAGREDIKVRLPTQSDMICAYACLKGTVSLRNTKRGSWFVQDLVSVFSQYSKNTHVADMLVKVNALIKEREGHAPGTEFHRCKEMSEYCSTLCRDLYLFPGIGPPK
;
A
#
# COMPACT_ATOMS: atom_id res chain seq x y z
N MET A 1 -0.96 -6.35 34.62
CA MET A 1 -1.38 -7.67 34.09
C MET A 1 -0.16 -8.29 33.41
N LEU A 2 0.31 -9.45 33.87
CA LEU A 2 1.37 -10.21 33.21
C LEU A 2 0.81 -10.61 31.83
N GLY A 3 1.36 -10.04 30.75
CA GLY A 3 0.96 -10.37 29.39
C GLY A 3 1.18 -11.86 29.12
N GLY A 4 0.21 -12.52 28.49
CA GLY A 4 0.37 -13.89 28.03
C GLY A 4 1.42 -14.02 26.92
N MET A 5 1.66 -15.23 26.45
CA MET A 5 2.51 -15.50 25.26
C MET A 5 2.04 -14.68 24.05
N GLN A 6 2.95 -14.19 23.24
CA GLN A 6 2.67 -13.40 22.02
C GLN A 6 1.84 -14.22 21.01
N LYS A 7 1.07 -13.54 20.17
CA LYS A 7 0.12 -14.18 19.24
C LYS A 7 0.82 -15.14 18.29
N HIS A 8 1.86 -14.67 17.58
CA HIS A 8 2.60 -15.49 16.62
C HIS A 8 3.24 -16.75 17.25
N HIS A 9 3.69 -16.68 18.50
CA HIS A 9 4.17 -17.85 19.24
C HIS A 9 3.05 -18.86 19.55
N LYS A 10 1.84 -18.38 19.88
CA LYS A 10 0.68 -19.27 20.07
C LYS A 10 0.25 -19.92 18.78
N ASP A 11 0.26 -19.17 17.69
CA ASP A 11 -0.12 -19.64 16.37
C ASP A 11 0.87 -20.72 15.87
N ALA A 12 2.19 -20.53 16.08
CA ALA A 12 3.22 -21.52 15.79
C ALA A 12 3.02 -22.83 16.58
N LEU A 13 2.80 -22.72 17.90
CA LEU A 13 2.47 -23.89 18.74
C LEU A 13 1.21 -24.61 18.28
N GLN A 14 0.21 -23.90 17.79
CA GLN A 14 -1.03 -24.47 17.30
C GLN A 14 -0.86 -25.19 15.95
N ARG A 15 -0.09 -24.60 15.03
CA ARG A 15 0.19 -25.25 13.72
C ARG A 15 1.01 -26.52 13.86
N LEU A 16 2.06 -26.49 14.69
CA LEU A 16 2.90 -27.65 14.93
C LEU A 16 2.40 -28.60 16.02
N ARG A 17 1.18 -28.36 16.52
CA ARG A 17 0.63 -29.12 17.66
C ARG A 17 0.64 -30.62 17.46
N VAL A 18 0.29 -31.11 16.27
CA VAL A 18 0.23 -32.56 15.98
C VAL A 18 1.64 -33.18 16.03
N THR A 19 2.62 -32.53 15.39
CA THR A 19 4.03 -32.94 15.42
C THR A 19 4.56 -32.99 16.84
N LEU A 20 4.35 -31.90 17.62
CA LEU A 20 4.77 -31.84 19.01
C LEU A 20 4.13 -32.90 19.90
N LEU A 21 2.86 -33.25 19.64
CA LEU A 21 2.18 -34.29 20.42
C LEU A 21 2.73 -35.67 20.20
N HIS A 22 3.26 -35.96 19.00
CA HIS A 22 3.76 -37.28 18.61
C HIS A 22 5.27 -37.43 18.80
N ASP A 23 6.04 -36.38 18.51
CA ASP A 23 7.50 -36.50 18.39
C ASP A 23 8.25 -35.94 19.60
N MET A 24 7.58 -35.18 20.48
CA MET A 24 8.21 -34.55 21.65
C MET A 24 8.40 -35.54 22.80
N ILE A 25 9.65 -35.67 23.26
CA ILE A 25 10.03 -36.42 24.47
C ILE A 25 9.99 -35.47 25.65
N ILE A 26 9.17 -35.78 26.66
CA ILE A 26 8.77 -34.80 27.68
C ILE A 26 9.59 -34.84 28.96
N GLU A 27 10.17 -35.97 29.35
CA GLU A 27 10.73 -36.19 30.71
C GLU A 27 11.75 -35.10 31.11
N GLU A 28 12.84 -34.96 30.35
CA GLU A 28 13.88 -33.97 30.63
C GLU A 28 13.42 -32.55 30.30
N LEU A 29 12.56 -32.39 29.30
CA LEU A 29 12.03 -31.10 28.85
C LEU A 29 11.27 -30.38 29.97
N VAL A 30 10.43 -31.10 30.71
CA VAL A 30 9.65 -30.52 31.81
C VAL A 30 10.55 -30.05 32.94
N GLU A 31 11.64 -30.79 33.25
CA GLU A 31 12.63 -30.38 34.26
C GLU A 31 13.33 -29.05 33.88
N HIS A 32 13.68 -28.89 32.58
CA HIS A 32 14.21 -27.61 32.09
C HIS A 32 13.23 -26.46 32.24
N LEU A 33 11.94 -26.69 31.99
CA LEU A 33 10.90 -25.67 32.14
C LEU A 33 10.59 -25.32 33.60
N VAL A 34 10.80 -26.25 34.52
CA VAL A 34 10.72 -25.98 35.97
C VAL A 34 11.93 -25.16 36.41
N SER A 35 13.13 -25.54 36.00
CA SER A 35 14.35 -24.83 36.36
C SER A 35 14.41 -23.39 35.84
N SER A 36 13.83 -23.12 34.64
CA SER A 36 13.68 -21.78 34.05
C SER A 36 12.52 -20.96 34.67
N GLY A 37 11.73 -21.57 35.56
CA GLY A 37 10.59 -20.92 36.24
C GLY A 37 9.35 -20.76 35.38
N ILE A 38 9.28 -21.42 34.23
CA ILE A 38 8.09 -21.44 33.37
C ILE A 38 6.99 -22.31 33.97
N LEU A 39 7.35 -23.49 34.47
CA LEU A 39 6.45 -24.39 35.17
C LEU A 39 6.72 -24.35 36.68
N THR A 40 5.68 -24.53 37.45
CA THR A 40 5.80 -24.74 38.90
C THR A 40 5.94 -26.23 39.22
N PRO A 41 6.50 -26.62 40.40
CA PRO A 41 6.54 -28.02 40.80
C PRO A 41 5.18 -28.73 40.82
N ILE A 42 4.10 -28.00 41.12
CA ILE A 42 2.74 -28.52 41.07
C ILE A 42 2.32 -28.84 39.66
N MET A 43 2.66 -27.97 38.69
CA MET A 43 2.36 -28.21 37.28
C MET A 43 3.16 -29.37 36.72
N HIS A 44 4.43 -29.50 37.10
CA HIS A 44 5.25 -30.67 36.80
C HIS A 44 4.58 -31.96 37.27
N SER A 45 4.22 -32.02 38.56
CA SER A 45 3.56 -33.20 39.11
C SER A 45 2.22 -33.51 38.39
N THR A 46 1.47 -32.48 38.02
CA THR A 46 0.22 -32.65 37.25
C THR A 46 0.45 -33.23 35.87
N ILE A 47 1.49 -32.78 35.16
CA ILE A 47 1.86 -33.29 33.84
C ILE A 47 2.31 -34.74 33.95
N MET A 48 3.24 -35.01 34.86
CA MET A 48 3.86 -36.35 35.03
C MET A 48 2.92 -37.37 35.64
N ALA A 49 1.79 -36.98 36.25
CA ALA A 49 0.76 -37.91 36.76
C ALA A 49 0.06 -38.68 35.63
N HIS A 50 0.15 -38.24 34.38
CA HIS A 50 -0.39 -38.97 33.26
C HIS A 50 0.53 -40.16 32.86
N ARG A 51 -0.02 -41.36 32.63
CA ARG A 51 0.72 -42.55 32.25
C ARG A 51 1.13 -42.57 30.75
N SER A 52 0.56 -41.71 29.94
CA SER A 52 0.80 -41.67 28.49
C SER A 52 1.53 -40.37 28.16
N GLU A 53 2.67 -40.48 27.48
CA GLU A 53 3.44 -39.31 26.98
C GLU A 53 2.56 -38.39 26.16
N TYR A 54 1.69 -38.94 25.31
CA TYR A 54 0.75 -38.13 24.54
C TYR A 54 -0.11 -37.24 25.43
N LYS A 55 -0.64 -37.76 26.56
CA LYS A 55 -1.44 -36.97 27.50
C LYS A 55 -0.59 -35.96 28.27
N GLN A 56 0.65 -36.28 28.59
CA GLN A 56 1.61 -35.37 29.17
C GLN A 56 1.89 -34.20 28.22
N ASN A 57 2.18 -34.47 26.94
CA ASN A 57 2.38 -33.50 25.89
C ASN A 57 1.15 -32.61 25.70
N VAL A 58 -0.07 -33.16 25.66
CA VAL A 58 -1.34 -32.40 25.62
C VAL A 58 -1.45 -31.42 26.79
N THR A 59 -1.14 -31.90 27.99
CA THR A 59 -1.24 -31.09 29.23
C THR A 59 -0.22 -29.95 29.22
N LEU A 60 1.02 -30.22 28.85
CA LEU A 60 2.09 -29.22 28.71
C LEU A 60 1.70 -28.15 27.68
N LEU A 61 1.36 -28.55 26.45
CA LEU A 61 1.02 -27.61 25.36
C LEU A 61 -0.27 -26.80 25.63
N THR A 62 -1.12 -27.27 26.53
CA THR A 62 -2.32 -26.53 26.96
C THR A 62 -1.98 -25.48 28.03
N GLN A 63 -0.97 -25.73 28.86
CA GLN A 63 -0.55 -24.81 29.92
C GLN A 63 0.45 -23.75 29.43
N LEU A 64 1.35 -24.13 28.54
CA LEU A 64 2.47 -23.31 28.07
C LEU A 64 2.06 -21.90 27.58
N PRO A 65 1.00 -21.72 26.74
CA PRO A 65 0.58 -20.40 26.28
C PRO A 65 0.13 -19.42 27.38
N LYS A 66 -0.15 -19.94 28.60
CA LYS A 66 -0.60 -19.17 29.75
C LYS A 66 0.55 -18.74 30.66
N ARG A 67 1.79 -19.12 30.35
CA ARG A 67 2.96 -18.95 31.23
C ARG A 67 3.77 -17.67 30.98
N GLY A 68 3.21 -16.75 30.19
CA GLY A 68 3.81 -15.42 29.98
C GLY A 68 4.66 -15.32 28.72
N PRO A 69 5.28 -14.15 28.49
CA PRO A 69 5.94 -13.85 27.22
C PRO A 69 7.22 -14.65 26.98
N ARG A 70 7.92 -15.09 28.04
CA ARG A 70 9.15 -15.88 27.92
C ARG A 70 8.92 -17.38 27.68
N ALA A 71 7.67 -17.85 27.84
CA ALA A 71 7.39 -19.29 27.81
C ALA A 71 7.75 -19.97 26.49
N PHE A 72 7.62 -19.27 25.37
CA PHE A 72 7.96 -19.81 24.05
C PHE A 72 9.49 -19.97 23.88
N SER A 73 10.26 -18.92 24.18
CA SER A 73 11.72 -18.98 24.06
C SER A 73 12.34 -19.99 25.01
N GLU A 74 11.86 -20.08 26.26
CA GLU A 74 12.34 -21.09 27.20
C GLU A 74 11.94 -22.52 26.79
N PHE A 75 10.82 -22.67 26.11
CA PHE A 75 10.40 -23.97 25.55
C PHE A 75 11.31 -24.41 24.39
N CYS A 76 11.65 -23.50 23.45
CA CYS A 76 12.61 -23.77 22.39
C CYS A 76 14.00 -24.08 22.97
N ASN A 77 14.48 -23.31 23.97
CA ASN A 77 15.72 -23.58 24.66
C ASN A 77 15.74 -24.96 25.31
N ALA A 78 14.66 -25.37 25.95
CA ALA A 78 14.53 -26.69 26.56
C ALA A 78 14.56 -27.83 25.50
N LEU A 79 13.89 -27.64 24.36
CA LEU A 79 13.97 -28.59 23.23
C LEU A 79 15.39 -28.72 22.69
N HIS A 80 16.12 -27.60 22.55
CA HIS A 80 17.54 -27.64 22.17
C HIS A 80 18.39 -28.39 23.19
N ALA A 81 18.20 -28.12 24.48
CA ALA A 81 18.99 -28.73 25.57
C ALA A 81 18.74 -30.24 25.69
N THR A 82 17.55 -30.72 25.34
CA THR A 82 17.17 -32.14 25.40
C THR A 82 17.40 -32.89 24.07
N GLY A 83 18.17 -32.30 23.15
CA GLY A 83 18.51 -32.94 21.86
C GLY A 83 17.39 -32.93 20.82
N GLN A 84 16.27 -32.28 21.09
CA GLN A 84 15.10 -32.20 20.20
C GLN A 84 15.17 -30.97 19.28
N ARG A 85 16.38 -30.67 18.77
CA ARG A 85 16.70 -29.49 17.98
C ARG A 85 15.76 -29.28 16.79
N HIS A 86 15.39 -30.36 16.08
CA HIS A 86 14.52 -30.30 14.92
C HIS A 86 13.13 -29.72 15.23
N LEU A 87 12.58 -29.98 16.44
CA LEU A 87 11.31 -29.41 16.88
C LEU A 87 11.46 -27.93 17.25
N ALA A 88 12.59 -27.57 17.87
CA ALA A 88 12.87 -26.18 18.21
C ALA A 88 13.01 -25.33 16.95
N GLU A 89 13.81 -25.75 15.98
CA GLU A 89 14.03 -25.05 14.71
C GLU A 89 12.71 -24.86 13.93
N GLN A 90 11.88 -25.92 13.83
CA GLN A 90 10.57 -25.80 13.19
C GLN A 90 9.65 -24.79 13.88
N LEU A 91 9.66 -24.75 15.23
CA LEU A 91 8.86 -23.79 15.98
C LEU A 91 9.36 -22.35 15.79
N GLU A 92 10.66 -22.14 15.78
CA GLU A 92 11.28 -20.83 15.59
C GLU A 92 11.03 -20.30 14.17
N GLU A 93 11.20 -21.14 13.15
CA GLU A 93 10.89 -20.81 11.75
C GLU A 93 9.40 -20.48 11.59
N GLU A 94 8.50 -21.30 12.13
CA GLU A 94 7.07 -21.05 12.05
C GLU A 94 6.67 -19.76 12.80
N ALA A 95 7.28 -19.49 13.97
CA ALA A 95 7.02 -18.27 14.72
C ALA A 95 7.52 -17.02 13.97
N GLN A 96 8.69 -17.10 13.31
CA GLN A 96 9.20 -16.02 12.45
C GLN A 96 8.30 -15.80 11.26
N GLN A 97 7.83 -16.85 10.59
CA GLN A 97 6.90 -16.75 9.48
C GLN A 97 5.58 -16.11 9.92
N GLN A 98 5.03 -16.52 11.08
CA GLN A 98 3.82 -15.92 11.65
C GLN A 98 4.02 -14.45 12.04
N GLN A 99 5.19 -14.08 12.51
CA GLN A 99 5.53 -12.69 12.79
C GLN A 99 5.62 -11.88 11.51
N MET A 100 6.24 -12.40 10.45
CA MET A 100 6.29 -11.77 9.13
C MET A 100 4.90 -11.66 8.51
N GLU A 101 4.07 -12.70 8.58
CA GLU A 101 2.67 -12.67 8.11
C GLU A 101 1.82 -11.65 8.89
N SER A 102 2.10 -11.43 10.17
CA SER A 102 1.41 -10.42 11.00
C SER A 102 1.90 -8.99 10.75
N VAL A 103 3.08 -8.81 10.17
CA VAL A 103 3.69 -7.51 9.81
C VAL A 103 3.41 -7.17 8.35
N THR A 104 3.14 -8.17 7.47
CA THR A 104 2.65 -7.88 6.12
C THR A 104 1.24 -7.33 6.22
N PRO A 105 0.99 -6.11 5.74
CA PRO A 105 -0.36 -5.55 5.74
C PRO A 105 -1.28 -6.50 4.97
N GLU A 106 -2.40 -6.88 5.58
CA GLU A 106 -3.48 -7.55 4.84
C GLU A 106 -3.81 -6.76 3.58
N ALA A 107 -3.97 -7.41 2.43
CA ALA A 107 -4.33 -6.71 1.21
C ALA A 107 -5.74 -6.09 1.33
N TYR A 108 -5.95 -4.96 0.63
CA TYR A 108 -7.29 -4.40 0.51
C TYR A 108 -8.22 -5.39 -0.18
N LYS A 109 -9.45 -5.42 0.28
CA LYS A 109 -10.52 -6.13 -0.41
C LYS A 109 -10.76 -5.46 -1.77
N MET A 110 -10.74 -6.25 -2.85
CA MET A 110 -10.94 -5.80 -4.24
C MET A 110 -11.82 -6.81 -5.01
N HIS A 111 -12.97 -7.19 -4.42
CA HIS A 111 -13.85 -8.23 -4.94
C HIS A 111 -15.17 -7.71 -5.51
N SER A 112 -15.54 -6.43 -5.24
CA SER A 112 -16.78 -5.85 -5.76
C SER A 112 -16.79 -5.79 -7.29
N CYS A 113 -17.97 -5.88 -7.86
CA CYS A 113 -18.18 -5.74 -9.31
C CYS A 113 -19.28 -4.68 -9.54
N PRO A 114 -18.90 -3.51 -10.09
CA PRO A 114 -17.54 -3.06 -10.44
C PRO A 114 -16.63 -2.94 -9.21
N ARG A 115 -15.29 -2.93 -9.40
CA ARG A 115 -14.30 -2.78 -8.30
C ARG A 115 -14.40 -1.42 -7.62
N GLY A 116 -14.79 -0.42 -8.39
CA GLY A 116 -14.92 0.95 -7.95
C GLY A 116 -15.48 1.84 -9.05
N ARG A 117 -15.62 3.12 -8.72
CA ARG A 117 -15.88 4.19 -9.68
C ARG A 117 -14.58 4.86 -10.05
N ALA A 118 -14.42 5.26 -11.30
CA ALA A 118 -13.30 6.05 -11.78
C ALA A 118 -13.81 7.36 -12.39
N LEU A 119 -13.35 8.49 -11.89
CA LEU A 119 -13.62 9.81 -12.45
C LEU A 119 -12.37 10.31 -13.18
N ILE A 120 -12.50 10.63 -14.46
CA ILE A 120 -11.47 11.27 -15.26
C ILE A 120 -11.92 12.70 -15.57
N ILE A 121 -11.19 13.71 -15.10
CA ILE A 121 -11.38 15.12 -15.45
C ILE A 121 -10.25 15.49 -16.42
N SER A 122 -10.58 15.94 -17.61
CA SER A 122 -9.60 16.32 -18.63
C SER A 122 -9.93 17.67 -19.23
N ASN A 123 -9.03 18.62 -19.07
CA ASN A 123 -9.07 19.93 -19.67
C ASN A 123 -8.06 20.01 -20.82
N VAL A 124 -8.54 20.20 -22.02
CA VAL A 124 -7.72 20.31 -23.24
C VAL A 124 -7.87 21.63 -23.96
N ALA A 125 -9.05 22.27 -23.86
CA ALA A 125 -9.35 23.58 -24.43
C ALA A 125 -9.54 24.59 -23.29
N PHE A 126 -8.84 25.72 -23.37
CA PHE A 126 -8.85 26.77 -22.36
C PHE A 126 -9.43 28.07 -22.95
N GLU A 127 -10.09 28.82 -22.12
CA GLU A 127 -10.74 30.08 -22.46
C GLU A 127 -9.78 31.27 -22.42
N THR A 128 -8.61 31.09 -21.75
CA THR A 128 -7.57 32.10 -21.59
C THR A 128 -6.48 31.96 -22.63
N GLN A 129 -5.90 33.08 -23.07
CA GLN A 129 -4.80 33.10 -24.06
C GLN A 129 -3.46 32.59 -23.52
N ASP A 130 -3.31 32.54 -22.18
CA ASP A 130 -2.07 32.14 -21.50
C ASP A 130 -1.91 30.62 -21.37
N LEU A 131 -2.97 29.87 -21.65
CA LEU A 131 -2.98 28.40 -21.57
C LEU A 131 -3.26 27.78 -22.92
N ASP A 132 -2.22 27.19 -23.52
CA ASP A 132 -2.29 26.55 -24.81
C ASP A 132 -3.23 25.32 -24.83
N HIS A 133 -3.77 25.04 -26.01
CA HIS A 133 -4.54 23.82 -26.23
C HIS A 133 -3.67 22.57 -25.98
N ARG A 134 -4.15 21.62 -25.19
CA ARG A 134 -3.41 20.41 -24.84
C ARG A 134 -3.62 19.31 -25.90
N TYR A 135 -2.99 19.50 -27.09
CA TYR A 135 -3.00 18.48 -28.16
C TYR A 135 -2.49 17.12 -27.65
N GLY A 136 -3.20 16.05 -27.99
CA GLY A 136 -2.88 14.68 -27.49
C GLY A 136 -3.56 14.35 -26.14
N GLY A 137 -4.21 15.31 -25.47
CA GLY A 137 -4.92 15.06 -24.22
C GLY A 137 -6.12 14.10 -24.37
N GLU A 138 -6.79 14.10 -25.51
CA GLU A 138 -7.87 13.14 -25.80
C GLU A 138 -7.36 11.69 -25.95
N VAL A 139 -6.12 11.51 -26.39
CA VAL A 139 -5.47 10.20 -26.45
C VAL A 139 -5.24 9.66 -25.04
N ASP A 140 -4.85 10.53 -24.11
CA ASP A 140 -4.69 10.18 -22.68
C ASP A 140 -6.03 9.71 -22.09
N VAL A 141 -7.11 10.47 -22.34
CA VAL A 141 -8.44 10.14 -21.85
C VAL A 141 -8.88 8.77 -22.36
N ALA A 142 -8.81 8.55 -23.68
CA ALA A 142 -9.22 7.28 -24.29
C ALA A 142 -8.41 6.09 -23.73
N SER A 143 -7.12 6.29 -23.51
CA SER A 143 -6.24 5.26 -22.97
C SER A 143 -6.53 4.93 -21.51
N LEU A 144 -6.78 5.94 -20.67
CA LEU A 144 -7.15 5.75 -19.26
C LEU A 144 -8.56 5.16 -19.11
N GLU A 145 -9.53 5.62 -19.91
CA GLU A 145 -10.89 5.07 -19.93
C GLU A 145 -10.87 3.57 -20.25
N LYS A 146 -10.13 3.18 -21.28
CA LYS A 146 -9.94 1.77 -21.65
C LYS A 146 -9.24 1.00 -20.55
N LEU A 147 -8.17 1.55 -19.96
CA LEU A 147 -7.42 0.91 -18.88
C LEU A 147 -8.33 0.66 -17.68
N PHE A 148 -8.95 1.69 -17.11
CA PHE A 148 -9.74 1.55 -15.89
C PHE A 148 -10.97 0.66 -16.10
N SER A 149 -11.59 0.71 -17.29
CA SER A 149 -12.67 -0.23 -17.65
C SER A 149 -12.17 -1.68 -17.65
N SER A 150 -10.99 -1.94 -18.23
CA SER A 150 -10.40 -3.28 -18.25
C SER A 150 -9.99 -3.79 -16.87
N LEU A 151 -9.68 -2.88 -15.95
CA LEU A 151 -9.40 -3.16 -14.54
C LEU A 151 -10.66 -3.34 -13.70
N GLY A 152 -11.87 -3.27 -14.30
CA GLY A 152 -13.14 -3.50 -13.63
C GLY A 152 -13.76 -2.29 -12.95
N PHE A 153 -13.33 -1.06 -13.29
CA PHE A 153 -13.93 0.17 -12.80
C PHE A 153 -15.07 0.64 -13.72
N GLN A 154 -16.08 1.25 -13.13
CA GLN A 154 -17.08 2.01 -13.89
C GLN A 154 -16.54 3.42 -14.09
N VAL A 155 -16.21 3.77 -15.34
CA VAL A 155 -15.52 5.02 -15.69
C VAL A 155 -16.50 6.11 -16.06
N GLU A 156 -16.23 7.31 -15.58
CA GLU A 156 -16.96 8.54 -15.87
C GLU A 156 -15.95 9.61 -16.31
N VAL A 157 -16.18 10.22 -17.47
CA VAL A 157 -15.29 11.24 -18.04
C VAL A 157 -15.97 12.59 -18.04
N ARG A 158 -15.26 13.60 -17.56
CA ARG A 158 -15.66 15.02 -17.62
C ARG A 158 -14.61 15.79 -18.39
N ARG A 159 -15.05 16.59 -19.35
CA ARG A 159 -14.16 17.33 -20.25
C ARG A 159 -14.37 18.83 -20.12
N ASN A 160 -13.26 19.57 -20.20
CA ASN A 160 -13.24 21.02 -20.31
C ASN A 160 -14.10 21.71 -19.23
N LEU A 161 -13.76 21.48 -17.98
CA LEU A 161 -14.41 22.06 -16.82
C LEU A 161 -13.64 23.31 -16.33
N ASN A 162 -14.35 24.38 -16.01
CA ASN A 162 -13.79 25.46 -15.24
C ASN A 162 -13.52 25.03 -13.78
N ALA A 163 -12.77 25.80 -13.03
CA ALA A 163 -12.34 25.44 -11.68
C ALA A 163 -13.52 25.11 -10.75
N GLN A 164 -14.59 25.90 -10.79
CA GLN A 164 -15.77 25.66 -9.96
C GLN A 164 -16.49 24.35 -10.33
N ASN A 165 -16.62 24.06 -11.61
CA ASN A 165 -17.24 22.83 -12.08
C ASN A 165 -16.40 21.62 -11.78
N MET A 166 -15.04 21.70 -11.81
CA MET A 166 -14.17 20.62 -11.37
C MET A 166 -14.46 20.24 -9.92
N MET A 167 -14.50 21.22 -9.01
CA MET A 167 -14.82 20.97 -7.59
C MET A 167 -16.24 20.45 -7.38
N SER A 168 -17.23 20.97 -8.14
CA SER A 168 -18.61 20.49 -8.09
C SER A 168 -18.71 19.02 -8.53
N GLN A 169 -18.00 18.63 -9.60
CA GLN A 169 -17.98 17.22 -10.06
C GLN A 169 -17.26 16.30 -9.07
N LEU A 170 -16.18 16.74 -8.43
CA LEU A 170 -15.51 16.01 -7.36
C LEU A 170 -16.43 15.80 -6.16
N GLY A 171 -17.13 16.85 -5.72
CA GLY A 171 -18.11 16.76 -4.64
C GLY A 171 -19.29 15.83 -4.97
N ALA A 172 -19.81 15.90 -6.20
CA ALA A 172 -20.84 14.98 -6.65
C ALA A 172 -20.35 13.52 -6.71
N PHE A 173 -19.11 13.32 -7.15
CA PHE A 173 -18.50 11.99 -7.20
C PHE A 173 -18.27 11.42 -5.79
N SER A 174 -17.75 12.21 -4.85
CA SER A 174 -17.55 11.76 -3.47
C SER A 174 -18.85 11.40 -2.74
N ALA A 175 -19.94 12.08 -3.08
CA ALA A 175 -21.27 11.87 -2.50
C ALA A 175 -22.03 10.68 -3.10
N LEU A 176 -21.47 9.97 -4.08
CA LEU A 176 -22.17 8.84 -4.73
C LEU A 176 -22.49 7.73 -3.73
N PRO A 177 -23.77 7.36 -3.52
CA PRO A 177 -24.14 6.27 -2.61
C PRO A 177 -23.53 4.92 -3.01
N ALA A 178 -23.20 4.73 -4.30
CA ALA A 178 -22.60 3.52 -4.83
C ALA A 178 -21.26 3.17 -4.17
N HIS A 179 -20.50 4.16 -3.66
CA HIS A 179 -19.23 3.92 -2.96
C HIS A 179 -19.38 3.00 -1.75
N SER A 180 -20.54 2.95 -1.10
CA SER A 180 -20.77 2.06 0.05
C SER A 180 -20.61 0.58 -0.32
N ALA A 181 -21.03 0.18 -1.52
CA ALA A 181 -21.01 -1.19 -2.02
C ALA A 181 -19.71 -1.54 -2.78
N LEU A 182 -18.85 -0.57 -3.05
CA LEU A 182 -17.64 -0.72 -3.86
C LEU A 182 -16.39 -0.77 -2.98
N ASP A 183 -15.32 -1.37 -3.49
CA ASP A 183 -14.10 -1.62 -2.71
C ASP A 183 -13.02 -0.54 -2.90
N SER A 184 -13.16 0.37 -3.88
CA SER A 184 -12.15 1.40 -4.18
C SER A 184 -12.70 2.54 -5.04
N CYS A 185 -11.88 3.57 -5.27
CA CYS A 185 -12.13 4.56 -6.31
C CYS A 185 -10.84 5.03 -6.99
N VAL A 186 -11.02 5.64 -8.17
CA VAL A 186 -9.97 6.30 -8.95
C VAL A 186 -10.41 7.73 -9.27
N VAL A 187 -9.48 8.68 -9.14
CA VAL A 187 -9.64 10.05 -9.65
C VAL A 187 -8.43 10.40 -10.50
N ALA A 188 -8.63 10.68 -11.77
CA ALA A 188 -7.59 11.14 -12.68
C ALA A 188 -7.87 12.59 -13.09
N VAL A 189 -6.88 13.47 -12.96
CA VAL A 189 -6.97 14.88 -13.36
C VAL A 189 -5.88 15.19 -14.38
N LEU A 190 -6.31 15.61 -15.58
CA LEU A 190 -5.44 15.92 -16.71
C LEU A 190 -5.68 17.38 -17.10
N SER A 191 -4.73 18.26 -16.85
CA SER A 191 -4.84 19.69 -17.18
C SER A 191 -3.45 20.33 -17.31
N HIS A 192 -3.39 21.62 -17.58
CA HIS A 192 -2.26 22.43 -17.20
C HIS A 192 -2.21 22.56 -15.68
N GLY A 193 -1.04 22.83 -15.13
CA GLY A 193 -0.87 22.96 -13.69
C GLY A 193 0.44 23.62 -13.30
N LEU A 194 0.55 23.87 -12.03
CA LEU A 194 1.75 24.32 -11.34
C LEU A 194 1.90 23.54 -10.02
N ASP A 195 2.89 23.90 -9.21
CA ASP A 195 3.10 23.16 -7.97
C ASP A 195 1.87 23.22 -7.05
N GLY A 196 1.33 22.06 -6.75
CA GLY A 196 0.18 21.87 -5.87
C GLY A 196 -1.19 22.25 -6.45
N ALA A 197 -1.30 22.66 -7.73
CA ALA A 197 -2.56 23.06 -8.31
C ALA A 197 -2.69 22.72 -9.81
N VAL A 198 -3.92 22.61 -10.29
CA VAL A 198 -4.27 22.43 -11.71
C VAL A 198 -5.21 23.53 -12.18
N TYR A 199 -5.20 23.83 -13.46
CA TYR A 199 -6.05 24.88 -14.04
C TYR A 199 -7.43 24.34 -14.47
N GLY A 200 -8.49 25.09 -14.13
CA GLY A 200 -9.75 25.02 -14.85
C GLY A 200 -9.63 25.65 -16.23
N THR A 201 -10.61 25.43 -17.11
CA THR A 201 -10.63 26.03 -18.46
C THR A 201 -10.68 27.56 -18.42
N ASP A 202 -11.18 28.12 -17.32
CA ASP A 202 -11.26 29.56 -17.04
C ASP A 202 -9.95 30.18 -16.53
N GLY A 203 -8.85 29.42 -16.53
CA GLY A 203 -7.55 29.85 -16.03
C GLY A 203 -7.44 29.98 -14.50
N LYS A 204 -8.47 29.59 -13.76
CA LYS A 204 -8.44 29.59 -12.30
C LYS A 204 -7.86 28.28 -11.77
N LEU A 205 -7.17 28.37 -10.62
CA LEU A 205 -6.53 27.23 -9.99
C LEU A 205 -7.50 26.44 -9.11
N VAL A 206 -7.38 25.14 -9.20
CA VAL A 206 -7.92 24.15 -8.25
C VAL A 206 -6.73 23.57 -7.50
N GLN A 207 -6.71 23.76 -6.18
CA GLN A 207 -5.65 23.18 -5.34
C GLN A 207 -5.80 21.66 -5.29
N LEU A 208 -4.71 20.92 -5.47
CA LEU A 208 -4.74 19.45 -5.36
C LEU A 208 -5.11 19.00 -3.95
N GLN A 209 -4.79 19.79 -2.93
CA GLN A 209 -5.23 19.53 -1.56
C GLN A 209 -6.75 19.51 -1.45
N ASP A 210 -7.47 20.38 -2.16
CA ASP A 210 -8.95 20.39 -2.18
C ASP A 210 -9.50 19.15 -2.89
N VAL A 211 -8.81 18.68 -3.95
CA VAL A 211 -9.15 17.43 -4.65
C VAL A 211 -9.04 16.24 -3.69
N PHE A 212 -7.95 16.15 -2.91
CA PHE A 212 -7.76 15.08 -1.93
C PHE A 212 -8.75 15.19 -0.77
N THR A 213 -9.01 16.41 -0.29
CA THR A 213 -9.96 16.68 0.79
C THR A 213 -11.38 16.25 0.40
N ALA A 214 -11.80 16.48 -0.85
CA ALA A 214 -13.12 16.04 -1.32
C ALA A 214 -13.33 14.51 -1.24
N MET A 215 -12.25 13.73 -1.22
CA MET A 215 -12.26 12.27 -1.19
C MET A 215 -11.76 11.69 0.13
N ASP A 216 -11.48 12.51 1.13
CA ASP A 216 -10.94 12.07 2.40
C ASP A 216 -11.98 11.35 3.29
N ASN A 217 -11.53 10.86 4.44
CA ASN A 217 -12.37 10.08 5.35
C ASN A 217 -13.51 10.89 6.02
N ALA A 218 -13.41 12.21 6.01
CA ALA A 218 -14.45 13.09 6.55
C ALA A 218 -15.52 13.43 5.49
N HIS A 219 -15.09 13.71 4.24
CA HIS A 219 -15.98 14.16 3.16
C HIS A 219 -16.53 13.01 2.30
N CYS A 220 -15.87 11.84 2.32
CA CYS A 220 -16.33 10.63 1.63
C CYS A 220 -16.34 9.40 2.59
N PRO A 221 -17.22 9.37 3.60
CA PRO A 221 -17.23 8.32 4.62
C PRO A 221 -17.50 6.92 4.06
N GLN A 222 -18.14 6.79 2.90
CA GLN A 222 -18.37 5.51 2.22
C GLN A 222 -17.07 4.85 1.72
N LEU A 223 -15.99 5.62 1.58
CA LEU A 223 -14.67 5.13 1.18
C LEU A 223 -13.66 5.04 2.33
N GLN A 224 -14.09 5.14 3.57
CA GLN A 224 -13.24 4.87 4.73
C GLN A 224 -12.70 3.43 4.69
N ASN A 225 -11.41 3.25 4.98
CA ASN A 225 -10.68 1.97 4.90
C ASN A 225 -10.67 1.32 3.51
N LYS A 226 -10.98 2.07 2.46
CA LYS A 226 -10.94 1.62 1.06
C LYS A 226 -9.90 2.43 0.30
N PRO A 227 -9.13 1.82 -0.61
CA PRO A 227 -8.07 2.52 -1.33
C PRO A 227 -8.64 3.53 -2.32
N LYS A 228 -8.04 4.71 -2.31
CA LYS A 228 -8.34 5.84 -3.19
C LYS A 228 -7.10 6.16 -4.02
N MET A 229 -7.19 5.98 -5.33
CA MET A 229 -6.08 6.16 -6.26
C MET A 229 -6.23 7.48 -7.04
N PHE A 230 -5.20 8.29 -7.01
CA PHE A 230 -5.15 9.56 -7.74
C PHE A 230 -4.04 9.54 -8.80
N PHE A 231 -4.36 10.00 -10.00
CA PHE A 231 -3.41 10.13 -11.09
C PHE A 231 -3.46 11.56 -11.62
N ILE A 232 -2.38 12.31 -11.45
CA ILE A 232 -2.30 13.73 -11.78
C ILE A 232 -1.36 13.92 -12.97
N GLN A 233 -1.93 14.21 -14.13
CA GLN A 233 -1.21 14.56 -15.34
C GLN A 233 -1.25 16.08 -15.54
N ALA A 234 -0.29 16.77 -14.96
CA ALA A 234 -0.12 18.22 -15.06
C ALA A 234 1.34 18.57 -14.80
N CYS A 235 1.80 19.72 -15.30
CA CYS A 235 3.07 20.31 -14.87
C CYS A 235 3.00 20.72 -13.40
N ARG A 236 4.15 20.72 -12.73
CA ARG A 236 4.29 21.14 -11.32
C ARG A 236 5.34 22.25 -11.17
N GLY A 237 5.62 22.95 -12.26
CA GLY A 237 6.57 24.03 -12.36
C GLY A 237 6.85 24.33 -13.82
N GLU A 238 7.82 25.22 -14.07
CA GLU A 238 8.21 25.70 -15.40
C GLU A 238 9.59 25.17 -15.80
N GLU A 239 10.32 24.51 -14.89
CA GLU A 239 11.68 24.05 -15.17
C GLU A 239 11.67 22.78 -16.02
N ALA A 240 12.32 22.86 -17.18
CA ALA A 240 12.60 21.69 -17.99
C ALA A 240 13.83 20.94 -17.42
N ASP A 241 13.64 19.68 -17.04
CA ASP A 241 14.74 18.84 -16.58
C ASP A 241 15.68 18.51 -17.78
N ARG A 242 16.87 19.09 -17.78
CA ARG A 242 17.87 18.86 -18.83
C ARG A 242 18.67 17.59 -18.67
N GLY A 243 18.41 16.83 -17.62
CA GLY A 243 19.15 15.62 -17.27
C GLY A 243 20.59 15.93 -16.84
N VAL A 244 21.29 14.90 -16.40
CA VAL A 244 22.73 14.92 -16.10
C VAL A 244 23.39 13.73 -16.75
N ASP A 245 24.65 13.90 -17.18
CA ASP A 245 25.44 12.79 -17.71
C ASP A 245 25.71 11.78 -16.59
N GLN A 246 25.42 10.52 -16.84
CA GLN A 246 25.54 9.45 -15.86
C GLN A 246 27.01 9.27 -15.46
N ARG A 247 27.31 9.43 -14.16
CA ARG A 247 28.60 9.07 -13.58
C ARG A 247 28.42 7.79 -12.76
N ASP A 248 29.27 6.81 -13.02
CA ASP A 248 29.34 5.61 -12.17
C ASP A 248 29.94 5.98 -10.80
N GLY A 249 29.17 5.83 -9.73
CA GLY A 249 29.67 6.06 -8.38
C GLY A 249 28.60 5.98 -7.28
N ARG A 250 28.94 5.18 -6.28
CA ARG A 250 28.11 4.73 -5.16
C ARG A 250 27.76 5.81 -4.13
N GLU A 251 26.62 5.55 -3.49
CA GLU A 251 25.95 6.33 -2.44
C GLU A 251 26.47 6.24 -1.03
N GLN A 252 25.99 7.13 -0.19
CA GLN A 252 25.70 6.82 1.23
C GLN A 252 24.53 7.64 1.76
N SER A 253 23.65 6.93 2.46
CA SER A 253 22.47 7.43 3.13
C SER A 253 22.72 7.78 4.59
N ALA A 254 21.99 8.74 5.14
CA ALA A 254 21.77 8.86 6.58
C ALA A 254 20.45 9.56 6.89
N SER A 255 19.67 8.91 7.74
CA SER A 255 18.53 9.53 8.46
C SER A 255 18.94 9.85 9.89
N PRO A 256 18.32 10.84 10.53
CA PRO A 256 17.82 10.58 11.89
C PRO A 256 16.45 11.18 12.15
N GLY A 257 15.69 10.49 13.02
CA GLY A 257 14.38 10.87 13.44
C GLY A 257 14.34 11.72 14.71
N CYS A 258 13.14 12.19 15.02
CA CYS A 258 12.62 12.41 16.40
C CYS A 258 11.14 12.72 16.35
N GLU A 259 10.38 12.02 17.18
CA GLU A 259 8.96 12.27 17.43
C GLU A 259 8.76 12.86 18.81
N GLN A 260 7.78 13.74 18.96
CA GLN A 260 7.06 13.98 20.21
C GLN A 260 5.73 14.69 19.96
N SER A 261 4.65 14.14 20.48
CA SER A 261 3.41 14.87 20.76
C SER A 261 2.66 14.19 21.90
N ASP A 262 2.42 14.97 22.96
CA ASP A 262 1.61 14.56 24.10
C ASP A 262 0.23 15.24 24.03
N ALA A 263 -0.85 14.47 23.99
CA ALA A 263 -2.20 14.95 24.23
C ALA A 263 -3.05 13.89 24.99
N GLY A 264 -3.78 14.38 25.98
CA GLY A 264 -4.48 13.62 26.98
C GLY A 264 -5.71 12.85 26.47
N ARG A 265 -6.15 11.90 27.31
CA ARG A 265 -7.21 10.90 27.07
C ARG A 265 -8.61 11.49 27.24
N GLU A 266 -9.46 11.20 26.25
CA GLU A 266 -10.92 11.08 26.43
C GLU A 266 -11.46 9.95 25.55
N ASP A 267 -12.63 9.40 25.92
CA ASP A 267 -13.32 8.20 25.44
C ASP A 267 -13.06 7.75 24.00
N ILE A 268 -12.59 6.48 23.88
CA ILE A 268 -12.06 5.89 22.66
C ILE A 268 -13.20 5.45 21.73
N LYS A 269 -13.67 6.33 20.89
CA LYS A 269 -14.14 5.96 19.54
C LYS A 269 -12.92 5.75 18.67
N VAL A 270 -12.81 4.61 18.00
CA VAL A 270 -11.74 4.37 17.02
C VAL A 270 -11.80 5.49 15.97
N ARG A 271 -10.81 6.38 15.97
CA ARG A 271 -10.70 7.51 15.02
C ARG A 271 -9.73 7.13 13.91
N LEU A 272 -10.09 7.48 12.67
CA LEU A 272 -9.19 7.38 11.51
C LEU A 272 -8.51 8.73 11.27
N PRO A 273 -7.27 8.77 10.75
CA PRO A 273 -6.69 9.97 10.17
C PRO A 273 -7.61 10.54 9.09
N THR A 274 -7.63 11.86 8.92
CA THR A 274 -8.48 12.51 7.91
C THR A 274 -8.11 12.03 6.51
N GLN A 275 -6.83 11.87 6.21
CA GLN A 275 -6.31 11.34 4.95
C GLN A 275 -5.52 10.05 5.19
N SER A 276 -6.16 8.92 4.90
CA SER A 276 -5.55 7.58 4.90
C SER A 276 -6.06 6.78 3.71
N ASP A 277 -5.39 5.67 3.41
CA ASP A 277 -5.75 4.75 2.33
C ASP A 277 -5.75 5.42 0.95
N MET A 278 -4.82 6.37 0.74
CA MET A 278 -4.65 7.11 -0.50
C MET A 278 -3.31 6.80 -1.15
N ILE A 279 -3.28 6.70 -2.48
CA ILE A 279 -2.07 6.71 -3.28
C ILE A 279 -2.23 7.70 -4.42
N CYS A 280 -1.27 8.62 -4.55
CA CYS A 280 -1.30 9.64 -5.57
C CYS A 280 -0.03 9.57 -6.42
N ALA A 281 -0.18 9.42 -7.73
CA ALA A 281 0.90 9.44 -8.69
C ALA A 281 0.84 10.69 -9.55
N TYR A 282 1.98 11.35 -9.69
CA TYR A 282 2.17 12.60 -10.43
C TYR A 282 3.04 12.34 -11.67
N ALA A 283 2.69 13.00 -12.77
CA ALA A 283 3.44 12.88 -14.01
C ALA A 283 4.88 13.36 -13.88
N CYS A 284 5.14 14.40 -13.09
CA CYS A 284 6.47 14.97 -12.94
C CYS A 284 6.79 15.35 -11.49
N LEU A 285 8.07 15.56 -11.20
CA LEU A 285 8.56 16.07 -9.91
C LEU A 285 8.10 17.49 -9.68
N LYS A 286 8.12 17.89 -8.40
CA LYS A 286 7.87 19.28 -7.99
C LYS A 286 8.85 20.24 -8.67
N GLY A 287 8.34 21.34 -9.20
CA GLY A 287 9.13 22.36 -9.90
C GLY A 287 9.32 22.08 -11.39
N THR A 288 8.99 20.87 -11.89
CA THR A 288 9.30 20.49 -13.27
C THR A 288 8.07 20.40 -14.18
N VAL A 289 8.32 20.35 -15.49
CA VAL A 289 7.30 20.16 -16.51
C VAL A 289 7.04 18.68 -16.79
N SER A 290 5.81 18.34 -17.17
CA SER A 290 5.46 17.04 -17.74
C SER A 290 5.45 17.11 -19.26
N LEU A 291 5.93 16.06 -19.94
CA LEU A 291 6.09 16.01 -21.39
C LEU A 291 4.95 15.25 -22.05
N ARG A 292 4.49 15.77 -23.17
CA ARG A 292 3.40 15.20 -23.95
C ARG A 292 3.70 15.21 -25.44
N ASN A 293 3.48 14.08 -26.08
CA ASN A 293 3.48 13.97 -27.53
C ASN A 293 2.08 14.31 -28.06
N THR A 294 1.99 15.22 -29.03
CA THR A 294 0.72 15.71 -29.56
C THR A 294 -0.13 14.63 -30.25
N LYS A 295 0.48 13.51 -30.65
CA LYS A 295 -0.22 12.40 -31.33
C LYS A 295 -0.37 11.15 -30.45
N ARG A 296 0.53 10.93 -29.49
CA ARG A 296 0.59 9.71 -28.68
C ARG A 296 0.11 9.92 -27.24
N GLY A 297 -0.08 11.17 -26.83
CA GLY A 297 -0.43 11.52 -25.45
C GLY A 297 0.80 11.74 -24.56
N SER A 298 0.54 11.92 -23.27
CA SER A 298 1.54 12.21 -22.24
C SER A 298 2.40 10.99 -21.92
N TRP A 299 3.68 11.19 -21.66
CA TRP A 299 4.61 10.10 -21.35
C TRP A 299 4.15 9.29 -20.15
N PHE A 300 3.81 9.98 -19.07
CA PHE A 300 3.31 9.33 -17.85
C PHE A 300 2.09 8.45 -18.13
N VAL A 301 1.09 8.95 -18.87
CA VAL A 301 -0.11 8.17 -19.18
C VAL A 301 0.21 6.96 -20.05
N GLN A 302 1.08 7.10 -21.05
CA GLN A 302 1.51 5.98 -21.90
C GLN A 302 2.14 4.86 -21.05
N ASP A 303 3.09 5.22 -20.16
CA ASP A 303 3.81 4.25 -19.34
C ASP A 303 2.92 3.66 -18.23
N LEU A 304 2.05 4.48 -17.62
CA LEU A 304 1.05 4.01 -16.68
C LEU A 304 0.14 2.93 -17.32
N VAL A 305 -0.39 3.22 -18.51
CA VAL A 305 -1.26 2.28 -19.24
C VAL A 305 -0.50 1.00 -19.61
N SER A 306 0.74 1.12 -20.07
CA SER A 306 1.58 -0.03 -20.40
C SER A 306 1.82 -0.94 -19.19
N VAL A 307 2.28 -0.37 -18.09
CA VAL A 307 2.62 -1.12 -16.86
C VAL A 307 1.37 -1.74 -16.23
N PHE A 308 0.31 -0.96 -16.06
CA PHE A 308 -0.91 -1.47 -15.42
C PHE A 308 -1.60 -2.55 -16.27
N SER A 309 -1.59 -2.43 -17.61
CA SER A 309 -2.14 -3.47 -18.49
C SER A 309 -1.35 -4.78 -18.38
N GLN A 310 -0.05 -4.70 -18.18
CA GLN A 310 0.82 -5.88 -18.14
C GLN A 310 0.89 -6.54 -16.77
N TYR A 311 0.95 -5.74 -15.70
CA TYR A 311 1.33 -6.23 -14.36
C TYR A 311 0.19 -6.21 -13.33
N SER A 312 -0.99 -5.63 -13.63
CA SER A 312 -2.08 -5.47 -12.65
C SER A 312 -2.60 -6.77 -12.04
N LYS A 313 -2.39 -7.91 -12.71
CA LYS A 313 -2.92 -9.21 -12.25
C LYS A 313 -2.28 -9.70 -10.95
N ASN A 314 -0.99 -9.40 -10.75
CA ASN A 314 -0.20 -10.02 -9.68
C ASN A 314 0.81 -9.08 -9.02
N THR A 315 0.77 -7.79 -9.33
CA THR A 315 1.73 -6.81 -8.80
C THR A 315 1.01 -5.76 -7.97
N HIS A 316 1.57 -5.43 -6.81
CA HIS A 316 1.12 -4.34 -5.96
C HIS A 316 1.13 -3.00 -6.70
N VAL A 317 0.14 -2.14 -6.46
CA VAL A 317 0.01 -0.85 -7.19
C VAL A 317 1.24 0.03 -7.01
N ALA A 318 1.82 0.11 -5.82
CA ALA A 318 3.04 0.89 -5.59
C ALA A 318 4.23 0.33 -6.40
N ASP A 319 4.39 -0.99 -6.49
CA ASP A 319 5.44 -1.62 -7.30
C ASP A 319 5.23 -1.38 -8.80
N MET A 320 3.97 -1.31 -9.24
CA MET A 320 3.67 -0.90 -10.63
C MET A 320 4.09 0.54 -10.88
N LEU A 321 3.89 1.46 -9.93
CA LEU A 321 4.34 2.86 -10.05
C LEU A 321 5.87 2.98 -10.08
N VAL A 322 6.60 2.13 -9.35
CA VAL A 322 8.06 2.02 -9.47
C VAL A 322 8.47 1.62 -10.89
N LYS A 323 7.73 0.69 -11.52
CA LYS A 323 7.98 0.32 -12.92
C LYS A 323 7.65 1.46 -13.90
N VAL A 324 6.62 2.26 -13.64
CA VAL A 324 6.32 3.48 -14.41
C VAL A 324 7.48 4.46 -14.32
N ASN A 325 7.99 4.72 -13.11
CA ASN A 325 9.18 5.56 -12.92
C ASN A 325 10.38 5.07 -13.73
N ALA A 326 10.63 3.75 -13.75
CA ALA A 326 11.72 3.15 -14.50
C ALA A 326 11.58 3.39 -16.02
N LEU A 327 10.37 3.27 -16.57
CA LEU A 327 10.13 3.51 -18.01
C LEU A 327 10.29 4.99 -18.36
N ILE A 328 9.74 5.90 -17.56
CA ILE A 328 9.84 7.35 -17.77
C ILE A 328 11.30 7.81 -17.72
N LYS A 329 12.09 7.31 -16.77
CA LYS A 329 13.52 7.60 -16.64
C LYS A 329 14.29 7.37 -17.95
N GLU A 330 13.95 6.35 -18.71
CA GLU A 330 14.63 6.01 -19.97
C GLU A 330 14.23 6.93 -21.13
N ARG A 331 13.12 7.67 -21.02
CA ARG A 331 12.66 8.56 -22.07
C ARG A 331 13.54 9.82 -22.18
N GLU A 332 13.66 10.33 -23.41
CA GLU A 332 14.31 11.60 -23.73
C GLU A 332 13.46 12.36 -24.76
N GLY A 333 13.31 13.67 -24.57
CA GLY A 333 12.51 14.53 -25.44
C GLY A 333 13.18 14.73 -26.82
N HIS A 334 12.44 14.47 -27.88
CA HIS A 334 12.88 14.76 -29.23
C HIS A 334 12.07 15.92 -29.81
N ALA A 335 12.58 17.14 -29.66
CA ALA A 335 11.95 18.37 -30.13
C ALA A 335 13.01 19.38 -30.60
N PRO A 336 13.78 19.07 -31.71
CA PRO A 336 14.87 19.90 -32.17
C PRO A 336 14.44 21.37 -32.37
N GLY A 337 15.27 22.30 -31.89
CA GLY A 337 15.00 23.72 -31.97
C GLY A 337 14.07 24.30 -30.90
N THR A 338 13.64 23.49 -29.94
CA THR A 338 12.88 23.93 -28.78
C THR A 338 13.66 23.67 -27.50
N GLU A 339 13.24 24.33 -26.42
CA GLU A 339 13.80 24.11 -25.07
C GLU A 339 13.56 22.70 -24.51
N PHE A 340 12.59 21.97 -25.07
CA PHE A 340 12.25 20.59 -24.69
C PHE A 340 13.08 19.52 -25.41
N HIS A 341 14.04 19.91 -26.27
CA HIS A 341 14.93 18.97 -26.92
C HIS A 341 15.91 18.38 -25.89
N ARG A 342 15.99 17.04 -25.82
CA ARG A 342 16.76 16.26 -24.86
C ARG A 342 16.34 16.43 -23.39
N CYS A 343 15.18 17.00 -23.14
CA CYS A 343 14.65 17.06 -21.79
C CYS A 343 14.22 15.69 -21.27
N LYS A 344 14.33 15.53 -19.98
CA LYS A 344 13.92 14.37 -19.21
C LYS A 344 12.62 14.67 -18.46
N GLU A 345 11.97 13.63 -18.01
CA GLU A 345 10.82 13.69 -17.08
C GLU A 345 11.04 12.61 -16.02
N MET A 346 10.58 12.86 -14.80
CA MET A 346 10.57 11.87 -13.75
C MET A 346 9.27 11.95 -12.98
N SER A 347 8.48 10.88 -13.00
CA SER A 347 7.27 10.76 -12.21
C SER A 347 7.58 10.47 -10.75
N GLU A 348 6.63 10.80 -9.87
CA GLU A 348 6.70 10.44 -8.45
C GLU A 348 5.35 9.93 -7.97
N TYR A 349 5.34 9.25 -6.82
CA TYR A 349 4.10 8.96 -6.12
C TYR A 349 4.29 9.11 -4.61
N CYS A 350 3.19 9.42 -3.92
CA CYS A 350 3.09 9.38 -2.46
C CYS A 350 1.95 8.45 -2.04
N SER A 351 2.10 7.82 -0.88
CA SER A 351 1.16 6.82 -0.41
C SER A 351 0.90 6.93 1.09
N THR A 352 -0.37 6.88 1.46
CA THR A 352 -0.87 6.66 2.82
C THR A 352 -1.67 5.36 2.87
N LEU A 353 -1.39 4.42 1.97
CA LEU A 353 -2.00 3.09 2.00
C LEU A 353 -1.60 2.37 3.30
N CYS A 354 -2.58 1.75 3.95
CA CYS A 354 -2.39 1.00 5.19
C CYS A 354 -2.34 -0.51 4.96
N ARG A 355 -2.53 -0.96 3.71
CA ARG A 355 -2.54 -2.36 3.27
C ARG A 355 -1.96 -2.47 1.86
N ASP A 356 -1.61 -3.67 1.45
CA ASP A 356 -1.21 -3.94 0.07
C ASP A 356 -2.38 -3.77 -0.89
N LEU A 357 -2.17 -3.05 -1.99
CA LEU A 357 -3.20 -2.80 -3.00
C LEU A 357 -2.93 -3.62 -4.26
N TYR A 358 -3.63 -4.75 -4.38
CA TYR A 358 -3.70 -5.56 -5.61
C TYR A 358 -5.05 -5.34 -6.28
N LEU A 359 -5.04 -5.04 -7.58
CA LEU A 359 -6.28 -4.83 -8.33
C LEU A 359 -7.03 -6.15 -8.59
N PHE A 360 -6.33 -7.28 -8.57
CA PHE A 360 -6.87 -8.63 -8.74
C PHE A 360 -6.35 -9.56 -7.63
N PRO A 361 -6.77 -9.38 -6.36
CA PRO A 361 -6.32 -10.23 -5.27
C PRO A 361 -6.78 -11.69 -5.49
N GLY A 362 -5.91 -12.63 -5.19
CA GLY A 362 -6.15 -14.07 -5.39
C GLY A 362 -5.77 -14.61 -6.78
N ILE A 363 -5.34 -13.74 -7.71
CA ILE A 363 -4.70 -14.13 -8.97
C ILE A 363 -3.19 -13.85 -8.83
N GLY A 364 -2.58 -14.36 -7.76
CA GLY A 364 -1.13 -14.33 -7.59
C GLY A 364 -0.45 -15.50 -8.33
N PRO A 365 0.90 -15.47 -8.49
CA PRO A 365 1.61 -16.66 -8.93
C PRO A 365 1.27 -17.81 -7.98
N PRO A 366 1.13 -19.05 -8.48
CA PRO A 366 0.97 -20.21 -7.60
C PRO A 366 2.17 -20.24 -6.65
N LYS A 367 1.88 -20.41 -5.34
CA LYS A 367 2.89 -20.57 -4.29
C LYS A 367 3.72 -21.81 -4.57
#